data_14ed9587f05105a00dc21a0e1e0e53b9
#
_entry.id   14ed9587f05105a00dc21a0e1e0e53b9
#
_cell.length_a   1.000
_cell.length_b   1.000
_cell.length_c   1.000
_cell.angle_alpha   90.00
_cell.angle_beta   90.00
_cell.angle_gamma   90.00
#
_symmetry.space_group_name_H-M   'P 1'
#
loop_
_entity.id
_entity.type
_entity.pdbx_description
1 polymer ?
#
loop_
_entity_poly.entity_id
_entity_poly.type
_entity_poly.pdbx_seq_one_letter_code
_entity_poly.pdbx_strand_id
1 'polypeptide(L)'
;MGVFPLNESVAIARSRDKLRSLQLLSRRGIGLPVTGFAHSPDDIPDLIAMVNGAPLVIKVLEGTQGIGVVLCETATAAESVIEAFMGLKQNIMVQEYIKEAGGADIRCFVVGDKVIAAMKRQAKPGEFRSNLHRGGSASLIKITPEERMTALRAAKVMGLAVAGVDILRSNHGPLVMEVNSSPGLEGIETTTGKNVAGIIIEHLEKNGGPNMTRTKGKG
;
A
#
# COMPACT_ATOMS: atom_id res chain seq x y z
N MET A 1 29.11 8.84 0.07
CA MET A 1 29.88 7.68 -0.41
C MET A 1 29.77 7.45 -1.93
N GLY A 2 28.99 8.21 -2.69
CA GLY A 2 28.87 8.11 -4.16
C GLY A 2 28.30 6.79 -4.69
N VAL A 3 27.66 6.00 -3.82
CA VAL A 3 26.99 4.74 -4.21
C VAL A 3 25.57 5.05 -4.69
N PHE A 4 25.17 4.48 -5.82
CA PHE A 4 23.80 4.58 -6.31
C PHE A 4 22.88 3.65 -5.51
N PRO A 5 21.92 4.17 -4.71
CA PRO A 5 21.02 3.35 -3.93
C PRO A 5 19.75 3.00 -4.73
N LEU A 6 19.28 1.80 -4.54
CA LEU A 6 18.00 1.34 -5.08
C LEU A 6 17.23 0.56 -4.01
N ASN A 7 16.33 1.17 -3.24
CA ASN A 7 15.86 2.57 -3.25
C ASN A 7 16.67 3.44 -2.26
N GLU A 8 16.48 4.75 -2.32
CA GLU A 8 17.08 5.66 -1.34
C GLU A 8 16.42 5.53 0.04
N SER A 9 17.21 5.72 1.12
CA SER A 9 16.75 5.58 2.51
C SER A 9 15.55 6.47 2.84
N VAL A 10 15.55 7.72 2.35
CA VAL A 10 14.43 8.65 2.54
C VAL A 10 13.14 8.14 1.88
N ALA A 11 13.23 7.55 0.70
CA ALA A 11 12.09 6.98 -0.01
C ALA A 11 11.55 5.74 0.72
N ILE A 12 12.46 4.88 1.21
CA ILE A 12 12.10 3.72 2.03
C ILE A 12 11.39 4.17 3.31
N ALA A 13 11.95 5.16 4.04
CA ALA A 13 11.34 5.67 5.27
C ALA A 13 9.94 6.24 5.03
N ARG A 14 9.74 7.02 3.96
CA ARG A 14 8.42 7.56 3.58
C ARG A 14 7.38 6.49 3.32
N SER A 15 7.75 5.41 2.65
CA SER A 15 6.83 4.33 2.31
C SER A 15 6.52 3.41 3.50
N ARG A 16 7.44 3.28 4.45
CA ARG A 16 7.24 2.46 5.66
C ARG A 16 6.38 3.15 6.71
N ASP A 17 6.38 4.47 6.76
CA ASP A 17 5.52 5.27 7.61
C ASP A 17 4.15 5.42 6.93
N LYS A 18 3.15 4.66 7.41
CA LYS A 18 1.80 4.62 6.84
C LYS A 18 1.13 5.99 6.82
N LEU A 19 1.25 6.76 7.92
CA LEU A 19 0.65 8.08 8.01
C LEU A 19 1.29 9.04 7.01
N ARG A 20 2.60 9.10 6.99
CA ARG A 20 3.36 9.96 6.08
C ARG A 20 3.13 9.58 4.61
N SER A 21 3.05 8.29 4.32
CA SER A 21 2.73 7.79 2.99
C SER A 21 1.37 8.31 2.51
N LEU A 22 0.32 8.15 3.32
CA LEU A 22 -1.02 8.63 3.00
C LEU A 22 -1.07 10.14 2.82
N GLN A 23 -0.43 10.92 3.70
CA GLN A 23 -0.35 12.38 3.58
C GLN A 23 0.32 12.83 2.27
N LEU A 24 1.42 12.19 1.89
CA LEU A 24 2.13 12.52 0.65
C LEU A 24 1.31 12.17 -0.60
N LEU A 25 0.65 11.03 -0.61
CA LEU A 25 -0.21 10.58 -1.70
C LEU A 25 -1.44 11.48 -1.84
N SER A 26 -2.14 11.77 -0.73
CA SER A 26 -3.30 12.66 -0.69
C SER A 26 -2.97 14.06 -1.20
N ARG A 27 -1.86 14.63 -0.73
CA ARG A 27 -1.39 15.97 -1.18
C ARG A 27 -1.15 16.04 -2.70
N ARG A 28 -0.92 14.92 -3.34
CA ARG A 28 -0.71 14.81 -4.80
C ARG A 28 -1.95 14.40 -5.57
N GLY A 29 -3.11 14.35 -4.90
CA GLY A 29 -4.38 13.98 -5.51
C GLY A 29 -4.40 12.55 -6.04
N ILE A 30 -3.73 11.63 -5.35
CA ILE A 30 -3.83 10.20 -5.63
C ILE A 30 -5.00 9.65 -4.83
N GLY A 31 -5.89 8.91 -5.49
CA GLY A 31 -7.04 8.29 -4.86
C GLY A 31 -6.61 7.34 -3.75
N LEU A 32 -7.21 7.50 -2.57
CA LEU A 32 -6.98 6.70 -1.37
C LEU A 32 -8.32 6.35 -0.76
N PRO A 33 -8.47 5.20 -0.10
CA PRO A 33 -9.61 4.98 0.77
C PRO A 33 -9.68 6.06 1.85
N VAL A 34 -10.89 6.51 2.20
CA VAL A 34 -11.06 7.50 3.27
C VAL A 34 -10.46 6.96 4.55
N THR A 35 -9.60 7.75 5.16
CA THR A 35 -8.81 7.32 6.32
C THR A 35 -8.77 8.39 7.38
N GLY A 36 -9.03 8.00 8.63
CA GLY A 36 -8.94 8.86 9.80
C GLY A 36 -8.06 8.27 10.88
N PHE A 37 -7.68 9.13 11.84
CA PHE A 37 -6.84 8.79 12.99
C PHE A 37 -7.53 9.31 14.25
N ALA A 38 -7.67 8.46 15.27
CA ALA A 38 -8.20 8.86 16.57
C ALA A 38 -7.08 9.15 17.55
N HIS A 39 -7.26 10.18 18.37
CA HIS A 39 -6.38 10.52 19.50
C HIS A 39 -7.09 10.36 20.84
N SER A 40 -8.42 10.39 20.85
CA SER A 40 -9.24 10.27 22.06
C SER A 40 -10.39 9.28 21.82
N PRO A 41 -10.84 8.56 22.86
CA PRO A 41 -12.07 7.78 22.79
C PRO A 41 -13.30 8.61 22.36
N ASP A 42 -13.36 9.89 22.73
CA ASP A 42 -14.47 10.79 22.38
C ASP A 42 -14.55 11.05 20.87
N ASP A 43 -13.45 10.85 20.12
CA ASP A 43 -13.40 11.04 18.67
C ASP A 43 -13.97 9.83 17.89
N ILE A 44 -14.24 8.70 18.57
CA ILE A 44 -14.58 7.43 17.89
C ILE A 44 -15.84 7.53 17.03
N PRO A 45 -16.97 8.10 17.50
CA PRO A 45 -18.17 8.22 16.68
C PRO A 45 -17.95 9.04 15.41
N ASP A 46 -17.25 10.17 15.54
CA ASP A 46 -16.94 11.05 14.39
C ASP A 46 -15.97 10.38 13.42
N LEU A 47 -15.00 9.63 13.91
CA LEU A 47 -14.06 8.87 13.11
C LEU A 47 -14.76 7.77 12.28
N ILE A 48 -15.70 7.04 12.91
CA ILE A 48 -16.50 6.04 12.22
C ILE A 48 -17.39 6.69 11.15
N ALA A 49 -18.03 7.82 11.46
CA ALA A 49 -18.83 8.57 10.52
C ALA A 49 -17.99 9.09 9.33
N MET A 50 -16.77 9.59 9.60
CA MET A 50 -15.83 10.10 8.59
C MET A 50 -15.50 9.04 7.52
N VAL A 51 -15.36 7.77 7.91
CA VAL A 51 -15.05 6.67 6.98
C VAL A 51 -16.30 5.99 6.40
N ASN A 52 -17.44 6.67 6.41
CA ASN A 52 -18.74 6.22 5.88
C ASN A 52 -19.38 5.06 6.69
N GLY A 53 -19.01 4.92 7.96
CA GLY A 53 -19.57 3.89 8.84
C GLY A 53 -18.97 2.50 8.59
N ALA A 54 -19.64 1.51 9.22
CA ALA A 54 -19.26 0.11 9.04
C ALA A 54 -19.91 -0.50 7.76
N PRO A 55 -19.26 -1.51 7.15
CA PRO A 55 -17.99 -2.11 7.55
C PRO A 55 -16.79 -1.19 7.30
N LEU A 56 -15.82 -1.25 8.20
CA LEU A 56 -14.60 -0.46 8.14
C LEU A 56 -13.38 -1.30 8.54
N VAL A 57 -12.19 -0.82 8.21
CA VAL A 57 -10.93 -1.51 8.53
C VAL A 57 -10.12 -0.70 9.53
N ILE A 58 -9.73 -1.33 10.62
CA ILE A 58 -8.82 -0.77 11.62
C ILE A 58 -7.43 -1.36 11.40
N LYS A 59 -6.41 -0.51 11.38
CA LYS A 59 -5.02 -0.94 11.16
C LYS A 59 -4.10 -0.34 12.21
N VAL A 60 -3.26 -1.16 12.83
CA VAL A 60 -2.16 -0.67 13.65
C VAL A 60 -1.09 -0.05 12.76
N LEU A 61 -0.57 1.12 13.12
CA LEU A 61 0.42 1.83 12.30
C LEU A 61 1.73 1.04 12.18
N GLU A 62 2.15 0.38 13.24
CA GLU A 62 3.41 -0.37 13.32
C GLU A 62 3.27 -1.88 12.98
N GLY A 63 2.21 -2.27 12.26
CA GLY A 63 1.98 -3.66 11.82
C GLY A 63 2.54 -3.95 10.43
N THR A 64 2.93 -5.21 10.19
CA THR A 64 3.37 -5.71 8.89
C THR A 64 2.58 -6.96 8.49
N GLN A 65 2.53 -7.31 7.19
CA GLN A 65 1.95 -8.55 6.65
C GLN A 65 0.48 -8.81 7.06
N GLY A 66 -0.30 -7.74 7.27
CA GLY A 66 -1.70 -7.85 7.70
C GLY A 66 -1.89 -8.23 9.18
N ILE A 67 -0.81 -8.20 10.00
CA ILE A 67 -0.92 -8.27 11.46
C ILE A 67 -1.43 -6.92 11.96
N GLY A 68 -2.40 -6.95 12.91
CA GLY A 68 -3.01 -5.72 13.43
C GLY A 68 -3.96 -5.04 12.41
N VAL A 69 -4.54 -5.80 11.47
CA VAL A 69 -5.56 -5.35 10.54
C VAL A 69 -6.86 -6.09 10.84
N VAL A 70 -7.91 -5.35 11.20
CA VAL A 70 -9.22 -5.90 11.62
C VAL A 70 -10.32 -5.31 10.75
N LEU A 71 -11.18 -6.15 10.19
CA LEU A 71 -12.44 -5.73 9.58
C LEU A 71 -13.51 -5.71 10.66
N CYS A 72 -14.17 -4.58 10.82
CA CYS A 72 -15.32 -4.43 11.71
C CYS A 72 -16.59 -4.27 10.89
N GLU A 73 -17.49 -5.22 11.00
CA GLU A 73 -18.73 -5.25 10.20
C GLU A 73 -19.83 -4.36 10.78
N THR A 74 -19.72 -3.99 12.07
CA THR A 74 -20.65 -3.11 12.77
C THR A 74 -19.93 -1.98 13.48
N ALA A 75 -20.65 -0.87 13.72
CA ALA A 75 -20.10 0.28 14.47
C ALA A 75 -19.71 -0.13 15.90
N THR A 76 -20.54 -0.90 16.58
CA THR A 76 -20.25 -1.38 17.95
C THR A 76 -18.98 -2.23 18.02
N ALA A 77 -18.75 -3.11 17.01
CA ALA A 77 -17.51 -3.87 16.94
C ALA A 77 -16.32 -2.95 16.70
N ALA A 78 -16.46 -1.93 15.85
CA ALA A 78 -15.41 -0.95 15.59
C ALA A 78 -15.06 -0.15 16.84
N GLU A 79 -16.03 0.38 17.56
CA GLU A 79 -15.85 1.08 18.84
C GLU A 79 -15.04 0.23 19.81
N SER A 80 -15.49 -1.01 20.07
CA SER A 80 -14.82 -1.93 21.00
C SER A 80 -13.38 -2.23 20.61
N VAL A 81 -13.08 -2.41 19.31
CA VAL A 81 -11.73 -2.68 18.81
C VAL A 81 -10.84 -1.44 18.92
N ILE A 82 -11.37 -0.26 18.60
CA ILE A 82 -10.64 1.02 18.72
C ILE A 82 -10.28 1.27 20.17
N GLU A 83 -11.25 1.17 21.09
CA GLU A 83 -11.03 1.33 22.54
C GLU A 83 -9.96 0.37 23.06
N ALA A 84 -10.03 -0.92 22.66
CA ALA A 84 -9.04 -1.92 23.06
C ALA A 84 -7.63 -1.56 22.60
N PHE A 85 -7.46 -1.15 21.33
CA PHE A 85 -6.14 -0.73 20.84
C PHE A 85 -5.64 0.56 21.50
N MET A 86 -6.52 1.53 21.78
CA MET A 86 -6.18 2.75 22.49
C MET A 86 -5.76 2.45 23.94
N GLY A 87 -6.48 1.55 24.63
CA GLY A 87 -6.13 1.06 25.96
C GLY A 87 -4.76 0.39 26.00
N LEU A 88 -4.35 -0.26 24.94
CA LEU A 88 -3.02 -0.83 24.73
C LEU A 88 -1.98 0.20 24.26
N LYS A 89 -2.33 1.48 24.15
CA LYS A 89 -1.49 2.58 23.65
C LYS A 89 -0.95 2.32 22.23
N GLN A 90 -1.74 1.64 21.40
CA GLN A 90 -1.39 1.42 20.01
C GLN A 90 -1.89 2.57 19.13
N ASN A 91 -1.00 3.08 18.27
CA ASN A 91 -1.38 4.03 17.23
C ASN A 91 -2.12 3.29 16.13
N ILE A 92 -3.35 3.72 15.86
CA ILE A 92 -4.21 3.09 14.85
C ILE A 92 -4.66 4.09 13.79
N MET A 93 -5.03 3.56 12.65
CA MET A 93 -5.83 4.26 11.66
C MET A 93 -7.11 3.49 11.37
N VAL A 94 -8.18 4.22 11.08
CA VAL A 94 -9.47 3.69 10.65
C VAL A 94 -9.67 4.07 9.19
N GLN A 95 -10.08 3.11 8.38
CA GLN A 95 -10.18 3.28 6.94
C GLN A 95 -11.49 2.67 6.44
N GLU A 96 -12.12 3.33 5.45
CA GLU A 96 -13.28 2.78 4.78
C GLU A 96 -12.96 1.40 4.17
N TYR A 97 -13.94 0.51 4.22
CA TYR A 97 -13.83 -0.78 3.55
C TYR A 97 -14.41 -0.69 2.13
N ILE A 98 -13.57 -0.95 1.15
CA ILE A 98 -13.96 -0.92 -0.27
C ILE A 98 -14.63 -2.24 -0.63
N LYS A 99 -15.96 -2.30 -0.45
CA LYS A 99 -16.78 -3.52 -0.66
C LYS A 99 -16.67 -4.05 -2.07
N GLU A 100 -16.66 -3.17 -3.05
CA GLU A 100 -16.61 -3.51 -4.47
C GLU A 100 -15.29 -4.16 -4.91
N ALA A 101 -14.22 -4.00 -4.11
CA ALA A 101 -12.98 -4.72 -4.33
C ALA A 101 -13.12 -6.23 -4.04
N GLY A 102 -14.15 -6.65 -3.27
CA GLY A 102 -14.49 -8.05 -3.03
C GLY A 102 -13.37 -8.87 -2.39
N GLY A 103 -12.57 -8.27 -1.49
CA GLY A 103 -11.41 -8.91 -0.89
C GLY A 103 -10.24 -9.13 -1.87
N ALA A 104 -10.22 -8.38 -2.96
CA ALA A 104 -9.15 -8.42 -3.94
C ALA A 104 -8.38 -7.10 -3.99
N ASP A 105 -7.10 -7.18 -4.33
CA ASP A 105 -6.31 -6.04 -4.73
C ASP A 105 -5.48 -6.33 -5.99
N ILE A 106 -4.92 -5.28 -6.56
CA ILE A 106 -4.00 -5.36 -7.68
C ILE A 106 -2.63 -4.90 -7.21
N ARG A 107 -1.64 -5.78 -7.26
CA ARG A 107 -0.25 -5.40 -7.08
C ARG A 107 0.36 -5.03 -8.41
N CYS A 108 0.72 -3.75 -8.57
CA CYS A 108 1.50 -3.24 -9.68
C CYS A 108 2.97 -3.19 -9.28
N PHE A 109 3.85 -3.87 -10.03
CA PHE A 109 5.29 -3.81 -9.81
C PHE A 109 5.91 -2.74 -10.71
N VAL A 110 6.47 -1.71 -10.09
CA VAL A 110 7.07 -0.56 -10.75
C VAL A 110 8.58 -0.68 -10.72
N VAL A 111 9.23 -0.46 -11.87
CA VAL A 111 10.69 -0.28 -11.98
C VAL A 111 10.95 0.94 -12.86
N GLY A 112 11.61 1.94 -12.29
CA GLY A 112 11.82 3.23 -12.95
C GLY A 112 10.51 3.95 -13.26
N ASP A 113 10.24 4.15 -14.54
CA ASP A 113 9.06 4.81 -15.07
C ASP A 113 8.01 3.85 -15.66
N LYS A 114 8.14 2.54 -15.38
CA LYS A 114 7.27 1.51 -15.97
C LYS A 114 6.64 0.60 -14.93
N VAL A 115 5.37 0.26 -15.13
CA VAL A 115 4.76 -0.91 -14.50
C VAL A 115 5.16 -2.13 -15.34
N ILE A 116 6.07 -2.94 -14.82
CA ILE A 116 6.66 -4.07 -15.54
C ILE A 116 5.82 -5.34 -15.41
N ALA A 117 5.10 -5.48 -14.30
CA ALA A 117 4.25 -6.63 -14.02
C ALA A 117 3.05 -6.19 -13.16
N ALA A 118 1.94 -6.90 -13.27
CA ALA A 118 0.79 -6.74 -12.40
C ALA A 118 0.10 -8.08 -12.14
N MET A 119 -0.39 -8.27 -10.92
CA MET A 119 -1.18 -9.44 -10.54
C MET A 119 -2.38 -9.01 -9.69
N LYS A 120 -3.50 -9.71 -9.85
CA LYS A 120 -4.62 -9.66 -8.90
C LYS A 120 -4.31 -10.62 -7.77
N ARG A 121 -4.43 -10.16 -6.53
CA ARG A 121 -4.44 -11.02 -5.34
C ARG A 121 -5.87 -11.11 -4.84
N GLN A 122 -6.31 -12.29 -4.47
CA GLN A 122 -7.65 -12.56 -3.98
C GLN A 122 -7.58 -13.24 -2.62
N ALA A 123 -8.28 -12.71 -1.64
CA ALA A 123 -8.46 -13.36 -0.34
C ALA A 123 -9.18 -14.69 -0.49
N LYS A 124 -8.85 -15.65 0.37
CA LYS A 124 -9.61 -16.90 0.47
C LYS A 124 -11.02 -16.65 1.04
N PRO A 125 -11.99 -17.55 0.80
CA PRO A 125 -13.32 -17.42 1.38
C PRO A 125 -13.27 -17.23 2.91
N GLY A 126 -14.02 -16.25 3.42
CA GLY A 126 -14.05 -15.90 4.86
C GLY A 126 -12.87 -15.02 5.32
N GLU A 127 -11.98 -14.61 4.44
CA GLU A 127 -10.91 -13.65 4.70
C GLU A 127 -11.08 -12.42 3.79
N PHE A 128 -10.76 -11.24 4.28
CA PHE A 128 -10.80 -10.00 3.50
C PHE A 128 -9.43 -9.51 3.03
N ARG A 129 -8.36 -10.02 3.64
CA ARG A 129 -6.97 -9.66 3.31
C ARG A 129 -6.46 -10.57 2.19
N SER A 130 -6.06 -9.96 1.09
CA SER A 130 -5.59 -10.62 -0.15
C SER A 130 -4.14 -11.14 -0.08
N ASN A 131 -3.47 -11.02 1.06
CA ASN A 131 -2.07 -11.41 1.24
C ASN A 131 -1.85 -12.90 0.91
N LEU A 132 -0.89 -13.21 0.03
CA LEU A 132 -0.56 -14.58 -0.37
C LEU A 132 -0.11 -15.45 0.82
N HIS A 133 0.65 -14.89 1.75
CA HIS A 133 1.07 -15.57 2.98
C HIS A 133 -0.08 -16.00 3.91
N ARG A 134 -1.29 -15.46 3.69
CA ARG A 134 -2.51 -15.85 4.42
C ARG A 134 -3.37 -16.85 3.64
N GLY A 135 -2.83 -17.41 2.56
CA GLY A 135 -3.52 -18.39 1.72
C GLY A 135 -4.39 -17.73 0.65
N GLY A 136 -4.17 -16.46 0.36
CA GLY A 136 -4.73 -15.80 -0.82
C GLY A 136 -4.18 -16.41 -2.11
N SER A 137 -4.90 -16.22 -3.20
CA SER A 137 -4.48 -16.63 -4.55
C SER A 137 -4.01 -15.44 -5.37
N ALA A 138 -3.16 -15.70 -6.36
CA ALA A 138 -2.73 -14.71 -7.35
C ALA A 138 -3.10 -15.16 -8.76
N SER A 139 -3.44 -14.20 -9.60
CA SER A 139 -3.73 -14.42 -11.01
C SER A 139 -3.26 -13.27 -11.87
N LEU A 140 -2.97 -13.56 -13.13
CA LEU A 140 -2.65 -12.54 -14.13
C LEU A 140 -3.82 -11.56 -14.27
N ILE A 141 -3.50 -10.27 -14.40
CA ILE A 141 -4.50 -9.25 -14.68
C ILE A 141 -3.99 -8.25 -15.72
N LYS A 142 -4.91 -7.80 -16.55
CA LYS A 142 -4.69 -6.63 -17.39
C LYS A 142 -5.14 -5.39 -16.64
N ILE A 143 -4.20 -4.51 -16.34
CA ILE A 143 -4.48 -3.23 -15.68
C ILE A 143 -4.95 -2.19 -16.69
N THR A 144 -5.81 -1.28 -16.24
CA THR A 144 -6.27 -0.14 -17.05
C THR A 144 -5.17 0.92 -17.18
N PRO A 145 -5.28 1.84 -18.17
CA PRO A 145 -4.37 2.99 -18.24
C PRO A 145 -4.37 3.84 -16.97
N GLU A 146 -5.53 3.99 -16.31
CA GLU A 146 -5.68 4.75 -15.08
C GLU A 146 -4.96 4.07 -13.91
N GLU A 147 -5.14 2.75 -13.73
CA GLU A 147 -4.43 1.96 -12.71
C GLU A 147 -2.91 2.05 -12.90
N ARG A 148 -2.46 1.95 -14.16
CA ARG A 148 -1.04 2.10 -14.51
C ARG A 148 -0.51 3.48 -14.13
N MET A 149 -1.23 4.54 -14.48
CA MET A 149 -0.82 5.92 -14.17
C MET A 149 -0.82 6.16 -12.66
N THR A 150 -1.82 5.66 -11.95
CA THR A 150 -1.92 5.75 -10.48
C THR A 150 -0.73 5.08 -9.81
N ALA A 151 -0.37 3.85 -10.24
CA ALA A 151 0.81 3.14 -9.71
C ALA A 151 2.11 3.92 -9.93
N LEU A 152 2.33 4.43 -11.14
CA LEU A 152 3.53 5.21 -11.47
C LEU A 152 3.62 6.51 -10.67
N ARG A 153 2.51 7.23 -10.56
CA ARG A 153 2.43 8.47 -9.76
C ARG A 153 2.70 8.19 -8.29
N ALA A 154 2.13 7.12 -7.73
CA ALA A 154 2.34 6.73 -6.34
C ALA A 154 3.80 6.40 -6.05
N ALA A 155 4.46 5.57 -6.86
CA ALA A 155 5.88 5.27 -6.73
C ALA A 155 6.76 6.54 -6.83
N LYS A 156 6.43 7.42 -7.78
CA LYS A 156 7.14 8.71 -7.97
C LYS A 156 7.00 9.64 -6.77
N VAL A 157 5.81 9.74 -6.18
CA VAL A 157 5.55 10.56 -4.98
C VAL A 157 6.35 10.08 -3.79
N MET A 158 6.49 8.77 -3.62
CA MET A 158 7.35 8.19 -2.58
C MET A 158 8.84 8.38 -2.88
N GLY A 159 9.23 8.61 -4.13
CA GLY A 159 10.63 8.67 -4.57
C GLY A 159 11.24 7.30 -4.81
N LEU A 160 10.42 6.28 -5.01
CA LEU A 160 10.86 4.89 -5.19
C LEU A 160 11.14 4.60 -6.67
N ALA A 161 12.30 4.06 -6.96
CA ALA A 161 12.65 3.54 -8.29
C ALA A 161 12.15 2.10 -8.48
N VAL A 162 12.08 1.32 -7.41
CA VAL A 162 11.44 0.00 -7.38
C VAL A 162 10.35 0.01 -6.32
N ALA A 163 9.13 -0.34 -6.70
CA ALA A 163 7.98 -0.32 -5.79
C ALA A 163 6.95 -1.39 -6.13
N GLY A 164 6.30 -1.92 -5.09
CA GLY A 164 5.03 -2.63 -5.21
C GLY A 164 3.90 -1.71 -4.80
N VAL A 165 3.01 -1.35 -5.73
CA VAL A 165 1.86 -0.49 -5.45
C VAL A 165 0.61 -1.36 -5.41
N ASP A 166 -0.07 -1.35 -4.27
CA ASP A 166 -1.30 -2.10 -4.05
C ASP A 166 -2.50 -1.20 -4.27
N ILE A 167 -3.37 -1.58 -5.19
CA ILE A 167 -4.50 -0.78 -5.67
C ILE A 167 -5.79 -1.56 -5.44
N LEU A 168 -6.80 -0.90 -4.88
CA LEU A 168 -8.18 -1.37 -4.82
C LEU A 168 -8.96 -0.78 -6.00
N ARG A 169 -9.78 -1.60 -6.63
CA ARG A 169 -10.80 -1.13 -7.58
C ARG A 169 -12.02 -0.65 -6.81
N SER A 170 -12.39 0.60 -7.01
CA SER A 170 -13.58 1.19 -6.42
C SER A 170 -14.50 1.76 -7.48
N ASN A 171 -15.73 2.11 -7.08
CA ASN A 171 -16.70 2.81 -7.93
C ASN A 171 -16.26 4.26 -8.26
N HIS A 172 -15.22 4.75 -7.60
CA HIS A 172 -14.63 6.08 -7.80
C HIS A 172 -13.25 6.05 -8.45
N GLY A 173 -12.89 4.93 -9.08
CA GLY A 173 -11.58 4.74 -9.71
C GLY A 173 -10.59 3.96 -8.84
N PRO A 174 -9.32 3.90 -9.24
CA PRO A 174 -8.28 3.15 -8.51
C PRO A 174 -7.87 3.88 -7.23
N LEU A 175 -7.90 3.18 -6.11
CA LEU A 175 -7.48 3.67 -4.80
C LEU A 175 -6.18 2.99 -4.38
N VAL A 176 -5.15 3.76 -4.06
CA VAL A 176 -3.88 3.21 -3.55
C VAL A 176 -4.06 2.85 -2.08
N MET A 177 -3.88 1.59 -1.76
CA MET A 177 -3.92 1.08 -0.39
C MET A 177 -2.56 1.19 0.29
N GLU A 178 -1.49 0.88 -0.44
CA GLU A 178 -0.12 0.81 0.08
C GLU A 178 0.92 0.93 -1.03
N VAL A 179 2.08 1.50 -0.69
CA VAL A 179 3.27 1.54 -1.57
C VAL A 179 4.44 0.90 -0.84
N ASN A 180 4.88 -0.25 -1.33
CA ASN A 180 5.93 -1.06 -0.73
C ASN A 180 7.29 -0.75 -1.38
N SER A 181 8.28 -0.37 -0.57
CA SER A 181 9.66 -0.09 -1.03
C SER A 181 10.50 -1.33 -1.31
N SER A 182 10.08 -2.48 -0.79
CA SER A 182 10.81 -3.75 -0.94
C SER A 182 9.81 -4.88 -1.22
N PRO A 183 9.13 -4.84 -2.38
CA PRO A 183 8.14 -5.84 -2.73
C PRO A 183 8.79 -7.20 -2.97
N GLY A 184 8.18 -8.28 -2.44
CA GLY A 184 8.63 -9.64 -2.70
C GLY A 184 8.50 -10.02 -4.18
N LEU A 185 9.47 -10.74 -4.69
CA LEU A 185 9.55 -11.13 -6.11
C LEU A 185 8.82 -12.44 -6.40
N GLU A 186 8.84 -13.39 -5.48
CA GLU A 186 8.33 -14.75 -5.68
C GLU A 186 6.90 -14.77 -6.25
N GLY A 187 5.96 -14.10 -5.57
CA GLY A 187 4.55 -14.12 -5.98
C GLY A 187 4.31 -13.51 -7.35
N ILE A 188 4.98 -12.39 -7.67
CA ILE A 188 4.78 -11.70 -8.95
C ILE A 188 5.48 -12.43 -10.10
N GLU A 189 6.66 -12.97 -9.90
CA GLU A 189 7.39 -13.74 -10.91
C GLU A 189 6.68 -15.05 -11.23
N THR A 190 6.27 -15.80 -10.19
CA THR A 190 5.50 -17.05 -10.36
C THR A 190 4.19 -16.82 -11.10
N THR A 191 3.45 -15.75 -10.74
CA THR A 191 2.15 -15.47 -11.34
C THR A 191 2.26 -14.97 -12.79
N THR A 192 3.29 -14.17 -13.09
CA THR A 192 3.39 -13.48 -14.39
C THR A 192 4.36 -14.14 -15.37
N GLY A 193 5.21 -15.05 -14.90
CA GLY A 193 6.30 -15.64 -15.70
C GLY A 193 7.40 -14.64 -16.09
N LYS A 194 7.41 -13.45 -15.48
CA LYS A 194 8.40 -12.41 -15.83
C LYS A 194 9.60 -12.47 -14.90
N ASN A 195 10.79 -12.34 -15.46
CA ASN A 195 12.03 -12.16 -14.71
C ASN A 195 12.12 -10.71 -14.18
N VAL A 196 11.42 -10.45 -13.08
CA VAL A 196 11.38 -9.13 -12.44
C VAL A 196 12.75 -8.77 -11.85
N ALA A 197 13.44 -9.74 -11.25
CA ALA A 197 14.80 -9.56 -10.74
C ALA A 197 15.76 -9.08 -11.83
N GLY A 198 15.74 -9.71 -13.01
CA GLY A 198 16.56 -9.30 -14.15
C GLY A 198 16.27 -7.87 -14.60
N ILE A 199 14.99 -7.47 -14.67
CA ILE A 199 14.59 -6.10 -15.04
C ILE A 199 15.09 -5.07 -14.01
N ILE A 200 15.10 -5.43 -12.71
CA ILE A 200 15.68 -4.56 -11.66
C ILE A 200 17.18 -4.38 -11.85
N ILE A 201 17.92 -5.46 -12.15
CA ILE A 201 19.35 -5.40 -12.41
C ILE A 201 19.66 -4.57 -13.66
N GLU A 202 18.93 -4.76 -14.75
CA GLU A 202 19.05 -3.93 -15.97
C GLU A 202 18.80 -2.44 -15.67
N HIS A 203 17.84 -2.14 -14.80
CA HIS A 203 17.57 -0.77 -14.37
C HIS A 203 18.75 -0.20 -13.57
N LEU A 204 19.35 -1.00 -12.68
CA LEU A 204 20.56 -0.65 -11.94
C LEU A 204 21.74 -0.37 -12.88
N GLU A 205 22.01 -1.25 -13.83
CA GLU A 205 23.10 -1.10 -14.80
C GLU A 205 22.97 0.18 -15.63
N LYS A 206 21.74 0.52 -16.04
CA LYS A 206 21.47 1.73 -16.84
C LYS A 206 21.59 3.04 -16.05
N ASN A 207 21.30 3.01 -14.76
CA ASN A 207 21.17 4.22 -13.93
C ASN A 207 22.24 4.32 -12.84
N GLY A 208 22.91 3.21 -12.52
CA GLY A 208 23.92 3.13 -11.50
C GLY A 208 25.26 3.66 -12.01
N GLY A 209 25.66 4.83 -11.53
CA GLY A 209 26.97 5.40 -11.80
C GLY A 209 27.54 6.09 -10.56
N PRO A 210 28.83 6.35 -10.49
CA PRO A 210 29.43 7.14 -9.41
C PRO A 210 28.73 8.50 -9.31
N ASN A 211 28.33 8.88 -8.10
CA ASN A 211 27.67 10.17 -7.81
C ASN A 211 26.29 10.39 -8.46
N MET A 212 25.64 9.34 -8.95
CA MET A 212 24.29 9.38 -9.55
C MET A 212 23.16 9.26 -8.50
N THR A 213 23.38 9.70 -7.27
CA THR A 213 22.33 9.69 -6.24
C THR A 213 21.37 10.88 -6.43
N ARG A 214 20.06 10.66 -6.28
CA ARG A 214 19.06 11.74 -6.36
C ARG A 214 19.09 12.68 -5.14
N THR A 215 19.45 12.16 -3.99
CA THR A 215 19.63 12.93 -2.75
C THR A 215 21.11 13.15 -2.51
N LYS A 216 21.59 14.35 -2.77
CA LYS A 216 22.99 14.77 -2.47
C LYS A 216 23.22 14.91 -0.95
N GLY A 217 22.92 13.87 -0.17
CA GLY A 217 23.14 13.87 1.28
C GLY A 217 22.32 14.89 2.09
N LYS A 218 21.29 15.47 1.49
CA LYS A 218 20.32 16.32 2.19
C LYS A 218 19.10 15.47 2.49
N GLY A 219 19.07 14.90 3.71
CA GLY A 219 17.91 14.20 4.27
C GLY A 219 16.70 15.10 4.44
#